data_3998bff3059c146272a687d760630afb
#
_entry.id   3998bff3059c146272a687d760630afb
#
_cell.length_a   1.000
_cell.length_b   1.000
_cell.length_c   1.000
_cell.angle_alpha   90.00
_cell.angle_beta   90.00
_cell.angle_gamma   90.00
#
_symmetry.space_group_name_H-M   'P 1'
#
loop_
_entity.id
_entity.type
_entity.pdbx_description
1 polymer ?
#
loop_
_entity_poly.entity_id
_entity_poly.type
_entity_poly.pdbx_seq_one_letter_code
_entity_poly.pdbx_strand_id
1 'polypeptide(L)'
;MGNTADVIIIGGGIIGCATAYYLAKKNVSVIVLEKDKSIGNGGSSRNGGGVRQSGRDPRELPLAMYAVEHMWPTLSEELGVDVEYHKEGNLRLGKTKKHLEILQGLTDKAQACGLNVNMIDANEVKRINPYLSDEVIGASWCPTDGHANPMVTTLAYYKRAV
;
A
#
# COMPACT_ATOMS: atom_id res chain seq x y z
N MET A 1 13.18 32.76 -4.87
CA MET A 1 12.29 31.76 -5.51
C MET A 1 10.94 32.43 -5.71
N GLY A 2 10.34 32.31 -6.90
CA GLY A 2 9.02 32.93 -7.18
C GLY A 2 7.92 32.26 -6.36
N ASN A 3 6.90 33.03 -5.98
CA ASN A 3 5.73 32.53 -5.25
C ASN A 3 4.63 31.99 -6.21
N THR A 4 5.02 31.49 -7.38
CA THR A 4 4.11 30.99 -8.42
C THR A 4 4.51 29.59 -8.84
N ALA A 5 3.53 28.73 -9.08
CA ALA A 5 3.70 27.40 -9.61
C ALA A 5 2.50 27.02 -10.48
N ASP A 6 2.69 26.04 -11.38
CA ASP A 6 1.60 25.50 -12.21
C ASP A 6 0.58 24.73 -11.36
N VAL A 7 1.08 24.04 -10.31
CA VAL A 7 0.25 23.23 -9.41
C VAL A 7 0.61 23.49 -7.95
N ILE A 8 -0.42 23.66 -7.12
CA ILE A 8 -0.30 23.72 -5.66
C ILE A 8 -0.91 22.42 -5.07
N ILE A 9 -0.13 21.73 -4.26
CA ILE A 9 -0.56 20.51 -3.54
C ILE A 9 -0.72 20.85 -2.07
N ILE A 10 -1.86 20.52 -1.49
CA ILE A 10 -2.15 20.71 -0.07
C ILE A 10 -1.94 19.39 0.68
N GLY A 11 -0.93 19.37 1.54
CA GLY A 11 -0.53 18.23 2.37
C GLY A 11 0.73 17.52 1.87
N GLY A 12 1.73 17.43 2.74
CA GLY A 12 3.02 16.76 2.51
C GLY A 12 3.05 15.30 3.00
N GLY A 13 1.93 14.58 2.94
CA GLY A 13 1.89 13.13 3.13
C GLY A 13 2.32 12.37 1.88
N ILE A 14 2.24 11.03 1.92
CA ILE A 14 2.65 10.17 0.79
C ILE A 14 1.97 10.56 -0.53
N ILE A 15 0.68 10.87 -0.50
CA ILE A 15 -0.07 11.25 -1.70
C ILE A 15 0.49 12.54 -2.30
N GLY A 16 0.66 13.59 -1.47
CA GLY A 16 1.20 14.86 -1.95
C GLY A 16 2.63 14.76 -2.44
N CYS A 17 3.50 14.07 -1.71
CA CYS A 17 4.90 13.88 -2.10
C CYS A 17 5.05 13.08 -3.39
N ALA A 18 4.29 11.98 -3.54
CA ALA A 18 4.32 11.19 -4.77
C ALA A 18 3.76 11.99 -5.96
N THR A 19 2.65 12.72 -5.76
CA THR A 19 2.08 13.60 -6.80
C THR A 19 3.09 14.65 -7.24
N ALA A 20 3.76 15.32 -6.29
CA ALA A 20 4.78 16.32 -6.60
C ALA A 20 5.93 15.71 -7.40
N TYR A 21 6.41 14.54 -7.00
CA TYR A 21 7.48 13.81 -7.71
C TYR A 21 7.11 13.50 -9.16
N TYR A 22 5.95 12.90 -9.40
CA TYR A 22 5.55 12.54 -10.77
C TYR A 22 5.21 13.75 -11.64
N LEU A 23 4.76 14.87 -11.06
CA LEU A 23 4.59 16.14 -11.78
C LEU A 23 5.96 16.74 -12.12
N ALA A 24 6.91 16.76 -11.18
CA ALA A 24 8.27 17.24 -11.41
C ALA A 24 8.97 16.46 -12.54
N LYS A 25 8.79 15.13 -12.60
CA LYS A 25 9.28 14.30 -13.73
C LYS A 25 8.72 14.74 -15.09
N LYS A 26 7.59 15.44 -15.10
CA LYS A 26 6.95 16.01 -16.31
C LYS A 26 7.28 17.49 -16.52
N ASN A 27 8.26 18.02 -15.78
CA ASN A 27 8.66 19.44 -15.81
C ASN A 27 7.52 20.41 -15.44
N VAL A 28 6.56 19.97 -14.63
CA VAL A 28 5.53 20.82 -14.05
C VAL A 28 6.06 21.44 -12.77
N SER A 29 5.97 22.76 -12.62
CA SER A 29 6.37 23.43 -11.39
C SER A 29 5.34 23.23 -10.30
N VAL A 30 5.80 22.81 -9.10
CA VAL A 30 4.92 22.40 -7.99
C VAL A 30 5.31 23.10 -6.70
N ILE A 31 4.32 23.56 -5.94
CA ILE A 31 4.47 23.97 -4.55
C ILE A 31 3.64 23.02 -3.68
N VAL A 32 4.27 22.39 -2.68
CA VAL A 32 3.59 21.59 -1.66
C VAL A 32 3.44 22.43 -0.39
N LEU A 33 2.21 22.58 0.07
CA LEU A 33 1.88 23.26 1.31
C LEU A 33 1.61 22.23 2.42
N GLU A 34 2.46 22.20 3.44
CA GLU A 34 2.29 21.34 4.63
C GLU A 34 2.08 22.20 5.86
N LYS A 35 1.05 21.90 6.67
CA LYS A 35 0.72 22.66 7.88
C LYS A 35 1.62 22.30 9.08
N ASP A 36 2.12 21.07 9.10
CA ASP A 36 2.96 20.55 10.16
C ASP A 36 4.44 20.94 9.93
N LYS A 37 5.26 20.80 10.96
CA LYS A 37 6.69 21.12 10.90
C LYS A 37 7.51 20.15 10.08
N SER A 38 6.95 18.98 9.75
CA SER A 38 7.62 17.92 9.00
C SER A 38 6.69 17.24 8.02
N ILE A 39 7.27 16.79 6.91
CA ILE A 39 6.62 15.96 5.90
C ILE A 39 6.21 14.60 6.49
N GLY A 40 5.06 14.09 6.08
CA GLY A 40 4.60 12.75 6.45
C GLY A 40 4.05 12.60 7.86
N ASN A 41 3.92 13.67 8.63
CA ASN A 41 3.55 13.63 10.05
C ASN A 41 2.06 13.24 10.33
N GLY A 42 1.27 13.03 9.30
CA GLY A 42 -0.13 12.57 9.39
C GLY A 42 -0.28 11.06 9.29
N GLY A 43 -1.23 10.58 8.48
CA GLY A 43 -1.51 9.17 8.23
C GLY A 43 -0.33 8.39 7.64
N SER A 44 0.59 9.07 6.94
CA SER A 44 1.75 8.43 6.31
C SER A 44 2.77 7.88 7.31
N SER A 45 2.82 8.40 8.54
CA SER A 45 3.69 7.88 9.62
C SER A 45 2.95 7.00 10.64
N ARG A 46 1.63 6.84 10.50
CA ARG A 46 0.78 6.18 11.51
C ARG A 46 0.04 4.99 10.92
N ASN A 47 0.71 4.24 10.06
CA ASN A 47 0.18 3.04 9.43
C ASN A 47 1.22 1.92 9.45
N GLY A 48 0.79 0.70 9.24
CA GLY A 48 1.66 -0.49 9.25
C GLY A 48 2.36 -0.79 7.92
N GLY A 49 2.38 0.15 6.97
CA GLY A 49 3.11 -0.01 5.72
C GLY A 49 2.53 -1.02 4.73
N GLY A 50 1.29 -1.47 4.92
CA GLY A 50 0.69 -2.49 4.06
C GLY A 50 0.55 -2.05 2.61
N VAL A 51 1.23 -2.74 1.71
CA VAL A 51 1.09 -2.64 0.25
C VAL A 51 0.13 -3.73 -0.19
N ARG A 52 -1.16 -3.38 -0.24
CA ARG A 52 -2.23 -4.37 -0.36
C ARG A 52 -3.11 -4.16 -1.58
N GLN A 53 -3.45 -5.27 -2.20
CA GLN A 53 -4.48 -5.42 -3.23
C GLN A 53 -5.75 -6.00 -2.59
N SER A 54 -5.57 -7.02 -1.73
CA SER A 54 -6.68 -7.72 -1.08
C SER A 54 -7.55 -6.80 -0.22
N GLY A 55 -8.87 -7.01 -0.27
CA GLY A 55 -9.86 -6.29 0.50
C GLY A 55 -10.06 -4.83 0.10
N ARG A 56 -9.69 -4.45 -1.12
CA ARG A 56 -10.04 -3.16 -1.72
C ARG A 56 -11.39 -3.23 -2.42
N ASP A 57 -11.98 -2.06 -2.63
CA ASP A 57 -13.14 -1.92 -3.51
C ASP A 57 -12.76 -2.38 -4.93
N PRO A 58 -13.61 -3.16 -5.63
CA PRO A 58 -13.33 -3.58 -7.00
C PRO A 58 -13.01 -2.45 -7.98
N ARG A 59 -13.49 -1.24 -7.73
CA ARG A 59 -13.18 -0.04 -8.56
C ARG A 59 -11.75 0.46 -8.38
N GLU A 60 -11.15 0.24 -7.21
CA GLU A 60 -9.78 0.65 -6.88
C GLU A 60 -8.77 -0.47 -7.16
N LEU A 61 -9.23 -1.71 -7.14
CA LEU A 61 -8.39 -2.90 -7.21
C LEU A 61 -7.47 -2.94 -8.44
N PRO A 62 -7.91 -2.59 -9.66
CA PRO A 62 -7.03 -2.57 -10.84
C PRO A 62 -5.83 -1.63 -10.68
N LEU A 63 -6.01 -0.47 -10.02
CA LEU A 63 -4.92 0.46 -9.73
C LEU A 63 -3.92 -0.11 -8.73
N ALA A 64 -4.42 -0.80 -7.69
CA ALA A 64 -3.57 -1.45 -6.69
C ALA A 64 -2.78 -2.61 -7.29
N MET A 65 -3.41 -3.43 -8.16
CA MET A 65 -2.75 -4.52 -8.88
C MET A 65 -1.64 -3.99 -9.79
N TYR A 66 -1.93 -2.95 -10.57
CA TYR A 66 -0.94 -2.29 -11.41
C TYR A 66 0.26 -1.78 -10.59
N ALA A 67 -0.01 -1.13 -9.47
CA ALA A 67 1.06 -0.60 -8.61
C ALA A 67 1.95 -1.71 -8.04
N VAL A 68 1.36 -2.82 -7.57
CA VAL A 68 2.10 -3.97 -7.02
C VAL A 68 2.92 -4.69 -8.09
N GLU A 69 2.42 -4.75 -9.31
CA GLU A 69 3.09 -5.43 -10.43
C GLU A 69 4.20 -4.57 -11.05
N HIS A 70 3.94 -3.26 -11.24
CA HIS A 70 4.79 -2.42 -12.09
C HIS A 70 5.52 -1.29 -11.37
N MET A 71 5.08 -0.88 -10.17
CA MET A 71 5.67 0.27 -9.47
C MET A 71 6.52 -0.16 -8.27
N TRP A 72 5.94 -0.91 -7.36
CA TRP A 72 6.62 -1.29 -6.11
C TRP A 72 7.92 -2.07 -6.32
N PRO A 73 8.03 -3.02 -7.28
CA PRO A 73 9.27 -3.79 -7.47
C PRO A 73 10.49 -2.95 -7.85
N THR A 74 10.29 -1.83 -8.52
CA THR A 74 11.36 -0.95 -8.99
C THR A 74 11.47 0.36 -8.22
N LEU A 75 10.60 0.57 -7.22
CA LEU A 75 10.47 1.85 -6.54
C LEU A 75 11.74 2.26 -5.78
N SER A 76 12.43 1.30 -5.15
CA SER A 76 13.70 1.57 -4.45
C SER A 76 14.76 2.09 -5.41
N GLU A 77 14.88 1.51 -6.60
CA GLU A 77 15.78 1.96 -7.64
C GLU A 77 15.37 3.34 -8.16
N GLU A 78 14.10 3.54 -8.49
CA GLU A 78 13.55 4.80 -8.99
C GLU A 78 13.79 5.96 -8.03
N LEU A 79 13.61 5.73 -6.73
CA LEU A 79 13.78 6.76 -5.70
C LEU A 79 15.23 6.86 -5.18
N GLY A 80 16.10 5.88 -5.49
CA GLY A 80 17.49 5.83 -5.07
C GLY A 80 17.66 5.57 -3.57
N VAL A 81 16.68 4.92 -2.94
CA VAL A 81 16.70 4.51 -1.52
C VAL A 81 15.87 3.25 -1.34
N ASP A 82 16.35 2.33 -0.52
CA ASP A 82 15.59 1.13 -0.17
C ASP A 82 14.33 1.51 0.63
N VAL A 83 13.16 1.33 0.03
CA VAL A 83 11.85 1.58 0.67
C VAL A 83 11.39 0.39 1.51
N GLU A 84 12.24 -0.63 1.67
CA GLU A 84 11.97 -1.85 2.43
C GLU A 84 10.70 -2.56 1.92
N TYR A 85 10.55 -2.66 0.60
CA TYR A 85 9.41 -3.35 0.01
C TYR A 85 9.62 -4.87 0.01
N HIS A 86 8.73 -5.58 0.70
CA HIS A 86 8.70 -7.03 0.79
C HIS A 86 7.35 -7.57 0.31
N LYS A 87 7.38 -8.45 -0.68
CA LYS A 87 6.21 -9.10 -1.27
C LYS A 87 6.05 -10.51 -0.68
N GLU A 88 5.61 -10.59 0.56
CA GLU A 88 5.54 -11.83 1.35
C GLU A 88 4.11 -12.28 1.65
N GLY A 89 3.13 -11.61 1.03
CA GLY A 89 1.73 -11.93 1.16
C GLY A 89 1.03 -11.24 2.33
N ASN A 90 -0.29 -11.44 2.40
CA ASN A 90 -1.13 -10.92 3.48
C ASN A 90 -2.25 -11.89 3.84
N LEU A 91 -2.38 -12.15 5.14
CA LEU A 91 -3.46 -12.94 5.74
C LEU A 91 -4.52 -12.01 6.32
N ARG A 92 -5.77 -12.20 5.92
CA ARG A 92 -6.93 -11.58 6.57
C ARG A 92 -7.65 -12.64 7.38
N LEU A 93 -7.50 -12.58 8.70
CA LEU A 93 -7.82 -13.66 9.61
C LEU A 93 -9.33 -13.72 9.96
N GLY A 94 -9.88 -14.93 10.02
CA GLY A 94 -11.22 -15.20 10.49
C GLY A 94 -11.20 -16.05 11.77
N LYS A 95 -11.90 -15.59 12.83
CA LYS A 95 -12.07 -16.30 14.10
C LYS A 95 -13.48 -16.89 14.27
N THR A 96 -14.41 -16.57 13.39
CA THR A 96 -15.79 -17.04 13.43
C THR A 96 -16.28 -17.40 12.04
N LYS A 97 -17.31 -18.24 11.93
CA LYS A 97 -17.95 -18.54 10.65
C LYS A 97 -18.42 -17.29 9.93
N LYS A 98 -18.99 -16.32 10.67
CA LYS A 98 -19.41 -15.03 10.10
C LYS A 98 -18.23 -14.24 9.52
N HIS A 99 -17.04 -14.27 10.17
CA HIS A 99 -15.85 -13.65 9.60
C HIS A 99 -15.44 -14.32 8.29
N LEU A 100 -15.49 -15.66 8.22
CA LEU A 100 -15.15 -16.39 6.99
C LEU A 100 -16.14 -16.09 5.85
N GLU A 101 -17.43 -16.00 6.13
CA GLU A 101 -18.45 -15.62 5.14
C GLU A 101 -18.18 -14.23 4.55
N ILE A 102 -17.82 -13.25 5.40
CA ILE A 102 -17.45 -11.90 4.96
C ILE A 102 -16.18 -11.94 4.10
N LEU A 103 -15.16 -12.69 4.54
CA LEU A 103 -13.91 -12.83 3.81
C LEU A 103 -14.12 -13.53 2.47
N GLN A 104 -14.98 -14.56 2.42
CA GLN A 104 -15.33 -15.24 1.17
C GLN A 104 -15.94 -14.26 0.16
N GLY A 105 -16.93 -13.47 0.58
CA GLY A 105 -17.55 -12.49 -0.33
C GLY A 105 -16.58 -11.40 -0.83
N LEU A 106 -15.57 -11.03 -0.03
CA LEU A 106 -14.53 -10.12 -0.46
C LEU A 106 -13.53 -10.80 -1.40
N THR A 107 -13.21 -12.06 -1.14
CA THR A 107 -12.33 -12.88 -1.96
C THR A 107 -12.93 -13.10 -3.35
N ASP A 108 -14.22 -13.48 -3.42
CA ASP A 108 -14.93 -13.71 -4.70
C ASP A 108 -14.92 -12.45 -5.58
N LYS A 109 -15.17 -11.28 -4.97
CA LYS A 109 -15.12 -9.99 -5.69
C LYS A 109 -13.72 -9.68 -6.21
N ALA A 110 -12.69 -9.97 -5.43
CA ALA A 110 -11.30 -9.72 -5.84
C ALA A 110 -10.85 -10.70 -6.93
N GLN A 111 -11.25 -11.99 -6.84
CA GLN A 111 -11.02 -12.99 -7.88
C GLN A 111 -11.71 -12.62 -9.19
N ALA A 112 -12.92 -12.09 -9.13
CA ALA A 112 -13.63 -11.58 -10.32
C ALA A 112 -12.91 -10.45 -11.03
N CYS A 113 -12.04 -9.71 -10.31
CA CYS A 113 -11.14 -8.70 -10.89
C CYS A 113 -9.77 -9.27 -11.31
N GLY A 114 -9.55 -10.59 -11.21
CA GLY A 114 -8.30 -11.26 -11.61
C GLY A 114 -7.23 -11.31 -10.52
N LEU A 115 -7.53 -10.92 -9.27
CA LEU A 115 -6.56 -11.01 -8.18
C LEU A 115 -6.36 -12.46 -7.74
N ASN A 116 -5.10 -12.89 -7.60
CA ASN A 116 -4.75 -14.17 -6.99
C ASN A 116 -4.90 -14.06 -5.45
N VAL A 117 -6.06 -14.42 -4.97
CA VAL A 117 -6.41 -14.44 -3.55
C VAL A 117 -7.33 -15.62 -3.28
N ASN A 118 -7.13 -16.37 -2.18
CA ASN A 118 -7.89 -17.59 -1.90
C ASN A 118 -8.26 -17.67 -0.42
N MET A 119 -9.37 -18.34 -0.14
CA MET A 119 -9.67 -18.76 1.23
C MET A 119 -8.82 -19.98 1.58
N ILE A 120 -8.28 -19.99 2.79
CA ILE A 120 -7.44 -21.06 3.33
C ILE A 120 -7.93 -21.46 4.73
N ASP A 121 -7.69 -22.71 5.12
CA ASP A 121 -8.08 -23.24 6.44
C ASP A 121 -7.06 -22.89 7.55
N ALA A 122 -7.38 -23.31 8.78
CA ALA A 122 -6.54 -23.05 9.95
C ALA A 122 -5.16 -23.72 9.85
N ASN A 123 -5.07 -24.91 9.24
CA ASN A 123 -3.79 -25.62 9.10
C ASN A 123 -2.85 -24.87 8.14
N GLU A 124 -3.41 -24.39 7.02
CA GLU A 124 -2.67 -23.60 6.06
C GLU A 124 -2.22 -22.25 6.66
N VAL A 125 -3.10 -21.59 7.45
CA VAL A 125 -2.74 -20.38 8.20
C VAL A 125 -1.54 -20.64 9.12
N LYS A 126 -1.56 -21.73 9.87
CA LYS A 126 -0.44 -22.11 10.77
C LYS A 126 0.83 -22.44 10.01
N ARG A 127 0.73 -23.03 8.83
CA ARG A 127 1.88 -23.29 7.97
C ARG A 127 2.56 -22.01 7.50
N ILE A 128 1.75 -20.99 7.15
CA ILE A 128 2.24 -19.66 6.72
C ILE A 128 2.81 -18.88 7.92
N ASN A 129 2.07 -18.87 9.04
CA ASN A 129 2.50 -18.17 10.25
C ASN A 129 2.16 -18.98 11.51
N PRO A 130 3.14 -19.74 12.05
CA PRO A 130 2.93 -20.62 13.21
C PRO A 130 2.66 -19.88 14.52
N TYR A 131 2.93 -18.56 14.58
CA TYR A 131 2.76 -17.74 15.79
C TYR A 131 1.35 -17.17 15.95
N LEU A 132 0.46 -17.35 14.98
CA LEU A 132 -0.93 -16.90 15.09
C LEU A 132 -1.71 -17.73 16.13
N SER A 133 -2.71 -17.09 16.75
CA SER A 133 -3.58 -17.74 17.74
C SER A 133 -4.33 -18.93 17.16
N ASP A 134 -4.55 -19.97 17.98
CA ASP A 134 -5.36 -21.15 17.63
C ASP A 134 -6.87 -20.83 17.47
N GLU A 135 -7.29 -19.62 17.88
CA GLU A 135 -8.66 -19.15 17.62
C GLU A 135 -8.90 -18.81 16.14
N VAL A 136 -7.84 -18.72 15.32
CA VAL A 136 -7.99 -18.46 13.88
C VAL A 136 -8.43 -19.74 13.19
N ILE A 137 -9.65 -19.72 12.64
CA ILE A 137 -10.27 -20.89 11.98
C ILE A 137 -10.10 -20.89 10.46
N GLY A 138 -9.48 -19.85 9.89
CA GLY A 138 -9.21 -19.70 8.47
C GLY A 138 -8.87 -18.27 8.12
N ALA A 139 -8.53 -18.02 6.87
CA ALA A 139 -8.14 -16.70 6.39
C ALA A 139 -8.42 -16.53 4.88
N SER A 140 -8.44 -15.29 4.41
CA SER A 140 -8.19 -14.96 3.01
C SER A 140 -6.69 -14.69 2.85
N TRP A 141 -6.04 -15.38 1.93
CA TRP A 141 -4.62 -15.30 1.62
C TRP A 141 -4.37 -14.67 0.25
N CYS A 142 -3.60 -13.60 0.21
CA CYS A 142 -3.13 -12.97 -1.02
C CYS A 142 -1.61 -13.00 -1.07
N PRO A 143 -0.98 -13.90 -1.84
CA PRO A 143 0.47 -14.08 -1.86
C PRO A 143 1.22 -12.92 -2.50
N THR A 144 0.53 -12.06 -3.26
CA THR A 144 1.13 -10.91 -3.95
C THR A 144 1.02 -9.60 -3.17
N ASP A 145 0.33 -9.57 -2.06
CA ASP A 145 0.36 -8.45 -1.12
C ASP A 145 1.72 -8.38 -0.41
N GLY A 146 2.01 -7.23 0.21
CA GLY A 146 3.28 -7.03 0.89
C GLY A 146 3.24 -5.85 1.85
N HIS A 147 4.43 -5.38 2.20
CA HIS A 147 4.61 -4.19 3.02
C HIS A 147 5.85 -3.40 2.57
N ALA A 148 5.90 -2.13 2.96
CA ALA A 148 7.05 -1.25 2.77
C ALA A 148 7.15 -0.29 3.95
N ASN A 149 8.29 0.36 4.13
CA ASN A 149 8.45 1.38 5.17
C ASN A 149 7.75 2.69 4.74
N PRO A 150 6.64 3.08 5.41
CA PRO A 150 5.84 4.21 4.97
C PRO A 150 6.56 5.56 5.13
N MET A 151 7.42 5.70 6.14
CA MET A 151 8.16 6.93 6.36
C MET A 151 9.30 7.08 5.36
N VAL A 152 10.09 6.03 5.16
CA VAL A 152 11.17 6.02 4.18
C VAL A 152 10.61 6.33 2.79
N THR A 153 9.52 5.64 2.39
CA THR A 153 8.87 5.87 1.11
C THR A 153 8.39 7.32 0.94
N THR A 154 7.73 7.88 1.96
CA THR A 154 7.23 9.25 1.91
C THR A 154 8.36 10.27 1.78
N LEU A 155 9.42 10.12 2.58
CA LEU A 155 10.58 11.01 2.54
C LEU A 155 11.40 10.86 1.26
N ALA A 156 11.46 9.66 0.69
CA ALA A 156 12.12 9.41 -0.59
C ALA A 156 11.43 10.17 -1.73
N TYR A 157 10.11 10.07 -1.84
CA TYR A 157 9.34 10.86 -2.80
C TYR A 157 9.56 12.36 -2.62
N TYR A 158 9.51 12.84 -1.37
CA TYR A 158 9.79 14.25 -1.08
C TYR A 158 11.17 14.69 -1.58
N LYS A 159 12.22 13.95 -1.21
CA LYS A 159 13.60 14.29 -1.58
C LYS A 159 13.86 14.26 -3.10
N ARG A 160 13.09 13.47 -3.83
CA ARG A 160 13.22 13.36 -5.29
C ARG A 160 12.33 14.36 -6.05
N ALA A 161 11.38 14.99 -5.37
CA ALA A 161 10.50 16.02 -5.93
C ALA A 161 11.10 17.44 -5.85
N VAL A 162 12.17 17.65 -5.06
CA VAL A 162 12.82 18.96 -4.83
C VAL A 162 14.19 19.06 -5.46
#